data_24b75f0764e73432f8cf6289a4b8efed
#
_entry.id   24b75f0764e73432f8cf6289a4b8efed
#
_cell.length_a   1.000
_cell.length_b   1.000
_cell.length_c   1.000
_cell.angle_alpha   90.00
_cell.angle_beta   90.00
_cell.angle_gamma   90.00
#
_symmetry.space_group_name_H-M   'P 1'
#
loop_
_entity.id
_entity.type
_entity.pdbx_description
1 polymer ?
#
loop_
_entity_poly.entity_id
_entity_poly.type
_entity_poly.pdbx_seq_one_letter_code
_entity_poly.pdbx_strand_id
1 'polypeptide(L)'
;MRQTKAQILSGVNYTTAKKIGNNTYLYTRPDGAQCLRLHKTDIAVLLPDGRVQFFTGGWKTPTTKERLNNLPVPFPRVHIWQEKGAWTLHWQGKAYPFAEGITIGSDNSVIGAAPASAAKEGLKLAKAIRAYAKGYAEALLAGDVPAPGNGDCMGCHFRKQGTGENAFGLDHYTEHFREKYYVPSLLNNAMQHGDCLSPIVKGIIGGIWAGKPEQNIGWLKDVFIRQVSSCITKFLKHEFGLAR
;
A
#
# COMPACT_ATOMS: atom_id res chain seq x y z
N MET A 1 3.07 15.30 7.21
CA MET A 1 4.16 16.25 6.92
C MET A 1 3.96 16.84 5.52
N ARG A 2 4.14 18.17 5.34
CA ARG A 2 4.05 18.80 4.00
C ARG A 2 5.37 18.60 3.26
N GLN A 3 5.30 18.08 2.05
CA GLN A 3 6.46 17.94 1.16
C GLN A 3 6.63 19.18 0.28
N THR A 4 7.87 19.50 -0.07
CA THR A 4 8.19 20.60 -0.99
C THR A 4 7.91 20.18 -2.45
N LYS A 5 7.83 21.18 -3.37
CA LYS A 5 7.71 20.91 -4.82
C LYS A 5 8.84 20.00 -5.32
N ALA A 6 10.08 20.28 -4.92
CA ALA A 6 11.25 19.51 -5.33
C ALA A 6 11.18 18.03 -4.86
N GLN A 7 10.68 17.79 -3.65
CA GLN A 7 10.52 16.42 -3.12
C GLN A 7 9.42 15.64 -3.85
N ILE A 8 8.31 16.30 -4.21
CA ILE A 8 7.18 15.64 -4.90
C ILE A 8 7.52 15.36 -6.35
N LEU A 9 8.15 16.30 -7.06
CA LEU A 9 8.49 16.19 -8.48
C LEU A 9 9.91 15.66 -8.73
N SER A 10 10.57 15.11 -7.70
CA SER A 10 11.89 14.50 -7.83
C SER A 10 11.86 13.35 -8.84
N GLY A 11 12.81 13.37 -9.81
CA GLY A 11 12.90 12.36 -10.86
C GLY A 11 11.84 12.47 -11.97
N VAL A 12 11.04 13.54 -11.97
CA VAL A 12 10.03 13.79 -13.01
C VAL A 12 10.53 14.85 -13.99
N ASN A 13 10.50 14.54 -15.29
CA ASN A 13 10.70 15.53 -16.34
C ASN A 13 9.35 16.19 -16.67
N TYR A 14 9.27 17.53 -16.60
CA TYR A 14 8.03 18.27 -16.84
C TYR A 14 8.31 19.65 -17.47
N THR A 15 7.35 20.14 -18.25
CA THR A 15 7.39 21.48 -18.86
C THR A 15 6.71 22.52 -17.95
N THR A 16 5.58 22.14 -17.34
CA THR A 16 4.83 23.00 -16.43
C THR A 16 4.41 22.23 -15.18
N ALA A 17 4.32 22.91 -14.03
CA ALA A 17 3.81 22.30 -12.81
C ALA A 17 3.13 23.32 -11.90
N LYS A 18 1.88 23.05 -11.53
CA LYS A 18 1.03 23.88 -10.64
C LYS A 18 0.63 23.09 -9.41
N LYS A 19 0.80 23.67 -8.22
CA LYS A 19 0.29 23.11 -6.97
C LYS A 19 -1.22 23.30 -6.92
N ILE A 20 -1.97 22.21 -6.65
CA ILE A 20 -3.43 22.24 -6.55
C ILE A 20 -3.96 21.76 -5.21
N GLY A 21 -3.09 21.26 -4.34
CA GLY A 21 -3.47 20.82 -2.99
C GLY A 21 -2.25 20.43 -2.15
N ASN A 22 -2.49 19.99 -0.92
CA ASN A 22 -1.43 19.46 -0.07
C ASN A 22 -0.81 18.23 -0.73
N ASN A 23 0.54 18.26 -0.90
CA ASN A 23 1.33 17.21 -1.55
C ASN A 23 0.82 16.82 -2.95
N THR A 24 0.08 17.74 -3.62
CA THR A 24 -0.59 17.46 -4.90
C THR A 24 -0.23 18.52 -5.94
N TYR A 25 0.25 18.03 -7.09
CA TYR A 25 0.64 18.86 -8.22
C TYR A 25 -0.02 18.35 -9.51
N LEU A 26 -0.49 19.29 -10.32
CA LEU A 26 -0.79 19.07 -11.73
C LEU A 26 0.45 19.48 -12.51
N TYR A 27 0.96 18.62 -13.40
CA TYR A 27 2.10 18.92 -14.24
C TYR A 27 1.93 18.33 -15.63
N THR A 28 2.67 18.89 -16.60
CA THR A 28 2.66 18.42 -17.99
C THR A 28 4.02 17.79 -18.31
N ARG A 29 4.03 16.59 -18.85
CA ARG A 29 5.22 15.92 -19.36
C ARG A 29 5.65 16.51 -20.72
N PRO A 30 6.91 16.33 -21.17
CA PRO A 30 7.36 16.76 -22.49
C PRO A 30 6.58 16.15 -23.65
N ASP A 31 6.01 14.95 -23.49
CA ASP A 31 5.15 14.26 -24.47
C ASP A 31 3.73 14.85 -24.54
N GLY A 32 3.43 15.88 -23.74
CA GLY A 32 2.12 16.52 -23.68
C GLY A 32 1.13 15.87 -22.68
N ALA A 33 1.47 14.74 -22.07
CA ALA A 33 0.61 14.11 -21.07
C ALA A 33 0.46 14.99 -19.82
N GLN A 34 -0.76 15.15 -19.33
CA GLN A 34 -1.04 15.87 -18.09
C GLN A 34 -1.18 14.88 -16.93
N CYS A 35 -0.46 15.13 -15.86
CA CYS A 35 -0.37 14.21 -14.73
C CYS A 35 -0.79 14.88 -13.43
N LEU A 36 -1.70 14.23 -12.69
CA LEU A 36 -2.01 14.58 -11.32
C LEU A 36 -1.17 13.74 -10.38
N ARG A 37 -0.21 14.37 -9.70
CA ARG A 37 0.71 13.70 -8.78
C ARG A 37 0.35 13.98 -7.34
N LEU A 38 0.15 12.93 -6.57
CA LEU A 38 -0.01 12.96 -5.12
C LEU A 38 1.22 12.29 -4.50
N HIS A 39 1.97 13.03 -3.67
CA HIS A 39 3.29 12.62 -3.18
C HIS A 39 4.21 12.22 -4.34
N LYS A 40 4.60 10.94 -4.43
CA LYS A 40 5.47 10.40 -5.48
C LYS A 40 4.71 9.57 -6.53
N THR A 41 3.37 9.54 -6.47
CA THR A 41 2.53 8.72 -7.36
C THR A 41 1.73 9.61 -8.30
N ASP A 42 1.81 9.36 -9.59
CA ASP A 42 0.89 9.95 -10.58
C ASP A 42 -0.44 9.19 -10.50
N ILE A 43 -1.43 9.79 -9.84
CA ILE A 43 -2.72 9.13 -9.57
C ILE A 43 -3.71 9.23 -10.73
N ALA A 44 -3.53 10.20 -11.62
CA ALA A 44 -4.26 10.31 -12.88
C ALA A 44 -3.33 10.83 -13.97
N VAL A 45 -3.42 10.25 -15.16
CA VAL A 45 -2.65 10.64 -16.34
C VAL A 45 -3.59 10.80 -17.53
N LEU A 46 -3.72 12.02 -18.04
CA LEU A 46 -4.41 12.31 -19.29
C LEU A 46 -3.37 12.30 -20.42
N LEU A 47 -3.50 11.34 -21.32
CA LEU A 47 -2.62 11.17 -22.47
C LEU A 47 -3.01 12.14 -23.61
N PRO A 48 -2.08 12.45 -24.53
CA PRO A 48 -2.37 13.34 -25.66
C PRO A 48 -3.49 12.85 -26.58
N ASP A 49 -3.73 11.54 -26.64
CA ASP A 49 -4.80 10.90 -27.42
C ASP A 49 -6.18 10.94 -26.73
N GLY A 50 -6.27 11.60 -25.56
CA GLY A 50 -7.51 11.76 -24.80
C GLY A 50 -7.83 10.61 -23.84
N ARG A 51 -7.04 9.55 -23.79
CA ARG A 51 -7.19 8.48 -22.80
C ARG A 51 -6.79 8.97 -21.40
N VAL A 52 -7.52 8.52 -20.38
CA VAL A 52 -7.20 8.84 -18.99
C VAL A 52 -6.97 7.57 -18.18
N GLN A 53 -5.83 7.49 -17.56
CA GLN A 53 -5.40 6.37 -16.73
C GLN A 53 -5.43 6.74 -15.25
N PHE A 54 -5.82 5.80 -14.38
CA PHE A 54 -5.91 6.02 -12.94
C PHE A 54 -5.06 5.01 -12.17
N PHE A 55 -4.35 5.52 -11.17
CA PHE A 55 -3.44 4.74 -10.35
C PHE A 55 -3.60 5.12 -8.87
N THR A 56 -3.19 4.23 -7.97
CA THR A 56 -3.05 4.52 -6.54
C THR A 56 -1.63 4.30 -6.05
N GLY A 57 -0.79 3.59 -6.83
CA GLY A 57 0.53 3.15 -6.39
C GLY A 57 0.46 2.26 -5.15
N GLY A 58 -0.61 1.47 -5.01
CA GLY A 58 -0.91 0.67 -3.81
C GLY A 58 -1.52 1.46 -2.64
N TRP A 59 -1.63 2.80 -2.75
CA TRP A 59 -2.13 3.67 -1.67
C TRP A 59 -3.62 3.97 -1.81
N LYS A 60 -4.48 2.96 -1.59
CA LYS A 60 -5.94 3.13 -1.56
C LYS A 60 -6.38 3.82 -0.26
N THR A 61 -6.06 5.12 -0.13
CA THR A 61 -6.35 5.93 1.06
C THR A 61 -7.53 6.89 0.83
N PRO A 62 -8.17 7.42 1.90
CA PRO A 62 -9.19 8.47 1.76
C PRO A 62 -8.69 9.68 0.97
N THR A 63 -7.44 10.11 1.16
CA THR A 63 -6.85 11.24 0.43
C THR A 63 -6.71 10.93 -1.06
N THR A 64 -6.21 9.74 -1.43
CA THR A 64 -6.11 9.34 -2.85
C THR A 64 -7.48 9.34 -3.51
N LYS A 65 -8.49 8.77 -2.82
CA LYS A 65 -9.87 8.73 -3.31
C LYS A 65 -10.46 10.14 -3.47
N GLU A 66 -10.27 11.00 -2.50
CA GLU A 66 -10.71 12.40 -2.56
C GLU A 66 -10.09 13.14 -3.74
N ARG A 67 -8.78 12.96 -4.01
CA ARG A 67 -8.12 13.58 -5.15
C ARG A 67 -8.63 13.07 -6.50
N LEU A 68 -8.90 11.76 -6.60
CA LEU A 68 -9.48 11.16 -7.81
C LEU A 68 -10.93 11.60 -8.04
N ASN A 69 -11.71 11.85 -6.99
CA ASN A 69 -13.07 12.34 -7.10
C ASN A 69 -13.15 13.85 -7.41
N ASN A 70 -12.07 14.60 -7.17
CA ASN A 70 -11.99 16.05 -7.40
C ASN A 70 -10.87 16.38 -8.40
N LEU A 71 -10.87 15.69 -9.53
CA LEU A 71 -9.89 15.94 -10.60
C LEU A 71 -10.08 17.35 -11.19
N PRO A 72 -8.99 18.10 -11.44
CA PRO A 72 -9.06 19.40 -12.10
C PRO A 72 -9.33 19.24 -13.60
N VAL A 73 -9.84 20.29 -14.24
CA VAL A 73 -9.89 20.39 -15.70
C VAL A 73 -8.45 20.29 -16.23
N PRO A 74 -8.20 19.52 -17.32
CA PRO A 74 -9.17 18.94 -18.26
C PRO A 74 -9.56 17.46 -18.01
N PHE A 75 -9.21 16.90 -16.85
CA PHE A 75 -9.59 15.52 -16.54
C PHE A 75 -11.13 15.35 -16.52
N PRO A 76 -11.65 14.16 -16.90
CA PRO A 76 -13.05 13.85 -16.80
C PRO A 76 -13.49 13.75 -15.32
N ARG A 77 -14.75 14.03 -15.05
CA ARG A 77 -15.34 13.80 -13.75
C ARG A 77 -15.64 12.32 -13.59
N VAL A 78 -14.93 11.66 -12.69
CA VAL A 78 -15.16 10.27 -12.29
C VAL A 78 -15.61 10.20 -10.85
N HIS A 79 -16.16 9.07 -10.44
CA HIS A 79 -16.46 8.82 -9.04
C HIS A 79 -15.88 7.48 -8.61
N ILE A 80 -14.96 7.53 -7.64
CA ILE A 80 -14.40 6.35 -6.99
C ILE A 80 -15.18 6.08 -5.72
N TRP A 81 -15.90 4.99 -5.71
CA TRP A 81 -16.64 4.50 -4.56
C TRP A 81 -15.85 3.42 -3.82
N GLN A 82 -16.08 3.28 -2.52
CA GLN A 82 -15.46 2.22 -1.72
C GLN A 82 -16.51 1.51 -0.90
N GLU A 83 -16.61 0.21 -1.08
CA GLU A 83 -17.43 -0.66 -0.25
C GLU A 83 -16.60 -1.82 0.26
N LYS A 84 -16.65 -2.08 1.58
CA LYS A 84 -15.93 -3.18 2.24
C LYS A 84 -14.45 -3.30 1.85
N GLY A 85 -13.80 -2.12 1.58
CA GLY A 85 -12.40 -2.07 1.19
C GLY A 85 -12.12 -2.21 -0.31
N ALA A 86 -13.09 -2.61 -1.12
CA ALA A 86 -12.98 -2.64 -2.57
C ALA A 86 -13.28 -1.25 -3.16
N TRP A 87 -12.49 -0.85 -4.15
CA TRP A 87 -12.72 0.39 -4.90
C TRP A 87 -13.39 0.08 -6.23
N THR A 88 -14.29 0.96 -6.63
CA THR A 88 -15.05 0.88 -7.88
C THR A 88 -15.01 2.23 -8.56
N LEU A 89 -14.64 2.26 -9.84
CA LEU A 89 -14.76 3.41 -10.72
C LEU A 89 -16.19 3.48 -11.27
N HIS A 90 -16.89 4.57 -11.01
CA HIS A 90 -18.18 4.86 -11.63
C HIS A 90 -17.98 5.82 -12.80
N TRP A 91 -18.39 5.37 -13.98
CA TRP A 91 -18.29 6.11 -15.23
C TRP A 91 -19.54 5.92 -16.07
N GLN A 92 -20.18 7.01 -16.52
CA GLN A 92 -21.39 6.99 -17.34
C GLN A 92 -22.50 6.03 -16.83
N GLY A 93 -22.76 6.07 -15.51
CA GLY A 93 -23.79 5.24 -14.88
C GLY A 93 -23.42 3.76 -14.69
N LYS A 94 -22.23 3.33 -15.11
CA LYS A 94 -21.71 1.96 -14.91
C LYS A 94 -20.63 1.92 -13.84
N ALA A 95 -20.53 0.79 -13.16
CA ALA A 95 -19.57 0.53 -12.10
C ALA A 95 -18.52 -0.49 -12.58
N TYR A 96 -17.25 -0.15 -12.43
CA TYR A 96 -16.12 -0.98 -12.86
C TYR A 96 -15.20 -1.23 -11.66
N PRO A 97 -14.89 -2.49 -11.30
CA PRO A 97 -13.93 -2.77 -10.24
C PRO A 97 -12.57 -2.13 -10.54
N PHE A 98 -12.06 -1.35 -9.60
CA PHE A 98 -10.84 -0.57 -9.79
C PHE A 98 -9.61 -1.47 -9.81
N ALA A 99 -8.77 -1.30 -10.83
CA ALA A 99 -7.42 -1.85 -10.91
C ALA A 99 -6.42 -0.73 -11.18
N GLU A 100 -5.14 -0.95 -10.86
CA GLU A 100 -4.07 -0.03 -11.23
C GLU A 100 -3.98 0.08 -12.75
N GLY A 101 -3.96 1.29 -13.26
CA GLY A 101 -3.95 1.57 -14.71
C GLY A 101 -5.31 1.41 -15.40
N ILE A 102 -6.42 1.29 -14.64
CA ILE A 102 -7.75 1.34 -15.24
C ILE A 102 -7.88 2.62 -16.10
N THR A 103 -8.32 2.46 -17.33
CA THR A 103 -8.25 3.51 -18.36
C THR A 103 -9.65 3.82 -18.90
N ILE A 104 -9.98 5.11 -18.99
CA ILE A 104 -11.10 5.59 -19.79
C ILE A 104 -10.54 5.93 -21.16
N GLY A 105 -11.04 5.27 -22.21
CA GLY A 105 -10.71 5.54 -23.61
C GLY A 105 -11.25 6.89 -24.09
N SER A 106 -10.69 7.41 -25.18
CA SER A 106 -11.22 8.60 -25.87
C SER A 106 -12.63 8.39 -26.43
N ASP A 107 -13.03 7.15 -26.63
CA ASP A 107 -14.36 6.69 -27.01
C ASP A 107 -15.29 6.46 -25.80
N ASN A 108 -14.86 6.83 -24.59
CA ASN A 108 -15.53 6.58 -23.31
C ASN A 108 -15.61 5.12 -22.88
N SER A 109 -14.96 4.18 -23.56
CA SER A 109 -14.81 2.81 -23.10
C SER A 109 -13.98 2.72 -21.81
N VAL A 110 -14.18 1.68 -21.00
CA VAL A 110 -13.34 1.42 -19.83
C VAL A 110 -12.55 0.13 -20.05
N ILE A 111 -11.23 0.24 -19.94
CA ILE A 111 -10.26 -0.83 -20.19
C ILE A 111 -9.48 -1.10 -18.89
N GLY A 112 -9.11 -2.35 -18.66
CA GLY A 112 -8.27 -2.72 -17.51
C GLY A 112 -9.00 -2.74 -16.18
N ALA A 113 -10.33 -2.83 -16.15
CA ALA A 113 -11.07 -3.08 -14.91
C ALA A 113 -10.69 -4.44 -14.30
N ALA A 114 -10.64 -4.51 -12.95
CA ALA A 114 -10.41 -5.77 -12.26
C ALA A 114 -11.58 -6.75 -12.51
N PRO A 115 -11.34 -8.08 -12.42
CA PRO A 115 -12.43 -9.07 -12.46
C PRO A 115 -13.50 -8.79 -11.38
N ALA A 116 -14.75 -9.11 -11.64
CA ALA A 116 -15.85 -8.92 -10.68
C ALA A 116 -15.63 -9.68 -9.35
N SER A 117 -14.89 -10.81 -9.40
CA SER A 117 -14.49 -11.60 -8.21
C SER A 117 -13.46 -10.88 -7.31
N ALA A 118 -12.71 -9.93 -7.83
CA ALA A 118 -11.58 -9.31 -7.13
C ALA A 118 -11.96 -8.68 -5.78
N ALA A 119 -13.16 -8.11 -5.66
CA ALA A 119 -13.64 -7.56 -4.40
C ALA A 119 -13.80 -8.65 -3.31
N LYS A 120 -14.38 -9.79 -3.65
CA LYS A 120 -14.56 -10.92 -2.73
C LYS A 120 -13.23 -11.56 -2.35
N GLU A 121 -12.34 -11.73 -3.33
CA GLU A 121 -10.99 -12.25 -3.12
C GLU A 121 -10.17 -11.30 -2.23
N GLY A 122 -10.23 -10.00 -2.47
CA GLY A 122 -9.58 -8.99 -1.64
C GLY A 122 -10.06 -9.01 -0.18
N LEU A 123 -11.37 -9.20 0.07
CA LEU A 123 -11.90 -9.35 1.43
C LEU A 123 -11.38 -10.63 2.12
N LYS A 124 -11.36 -11.75 1.38
CA LYS A 124 -10.83 -13.02 1.88
C LYS A 124 -9.36 -12.89 2.25
N LEU A 125 -8.56 -12.28 1.35
CA LEU A 125 -7.15 -12.03 1.58
C LEU A 125 -6.92 -11.08 2.76
N ALA A 126 -7.68 -9.98 2.87
CA ALA A 126 -7.58 -9.06 4.01
C ALA A 126 -7.90 -9.72 5.35
N LYS A 127 -8.80 -10.71 5.36
CA LYS A 127 -9.08 -11.53 6.55
C LYS A 127 -7.89 -12.43 6.89
N ALA A 128 -7.30 -13.10 5.89
CA ALA A 128 -6.11 -13.95 6.07
C ALA A 128 -4.92 -13.15 6.59
N ILE A 129 -4.65 -11.97 6.01
CA ILE A 129 -3.59 -11.06 6.48
C ILE A 129 -3.77 -10.69 7.95
N ARG A 130 -4.98 -10.32 8.37
CA ARG A 130 -5.23 -9.96 9.80
C ARG A 130 -5.03 -11.14 10.74
N ALA A 131 -5.48 -12.33 10.34
CA ALA A 131 -5.30 -13.54 11.15
C ALA A 131 -3.80 -13.90 11.28
N TYR A 132 -3.07 -13.85 10.18
CA TYR A 132 -1.63 -14.08 10.17
C TYR A 132 -0.87 -13.05 11.02
N ALA A 133 -1.16 -11.76 10.84
CA ALA A 133 -0.50 -10.69 11.60
C ALA A 133 -0.74 -10.79 13.13
N LYS A 134 -1.93 -11.24 13.53
CA LYS A 134 -2.22 -11.49 14.95
C LYS A 134 -1.41 -12.67 15.46
N GLY A 135 -1.41 -13.81 14.75
CA GLY A 135 -0.62 -14.97 15.13
C GLY A 135 0.88 -14.69 15.16
N TYR A 136 1.37 -13.88 14.20
CA TYR A 136 2.76 -13.41 14.23
C TYR A 136 3.10 -12.64 15.51
N ALA A 137 2.24 -11.69 15.91
CA ALA A 137 2.49 -10.89 17.11
C ALA A 137 2.47 -11.75 18.39
N GLU A 138 1.59 -12.75 18.44
CA GLU A 138 1.50 -13.71 19.55
C GLU A 138 2.75 -14.60 19.59
N ALA A 139 3.18 -15.17 18.46
CA ALA A 139 4.38 -15.99 18.34
C ALA A 139 5.67 -15.21 18.65
N LEU A 140 5.77 -13.97 18.15
CA LEU A 140 6.91 -13.10 18.47
C LEU A 140 7.03 -12.85 19.98
N LEU A 141 5.89 -12.58 20.63
CA LEU A 141 5.85 -12.38 22.08
C LEU A 141 6.21 -13.63 22.87
N ALA A 142 5.88 -14.81 22.34
CA ALA A 142 6.26 -16.10 22.91
C ALA A 142 7.76 -16.43 22.71
N GLY A 143 8.47 -15.68 21.86
CA GLY A 143 9.85 -15.95 21.51
C GLY A 143 10.03 -16.94 20.35
N ASP A 144 8.93 -17.33 19.69
CA ASP A 144 8.93 -18.30 18.59
C ASP A 144 9.37 -17.70 17.25
N VAL A 145 9.52 -16.36 17.17
CA VAL A 145 10.00 -15.66 15.97
C VAL A 145 11.41 -15.12 16.26
N PRO A 146 12.45 -15.73 15.69
CA PRO A 146 13.83 -15.30 15.93
C PRO A 146 14.12 -13.93 15.31
N ALA A 147 15.28 -13.36 15.63
CA ALA A 147 15.78 -12.17 14.95
C ALA A 147 15.97 -12.43 13.46
N PRO A 148 15.78 -11.41 12.59
CA PRO A 148 16.04 -11.52 11.16
C PRO A 148 17.47 -11.99 10.86
N GLY A 149 17.60 -12.89 9.92
CA GLY A 149 18.90 -13.47 9.51
C GLY A 149 18.81 -14.97 9.24
N ASN A 150 19.24 -15.80 10.18
CA ASN A 150 19.23 -17.24 10.01
C ASN A 150 17.82 -17.82 9.95
N GLY A 151 17.52 -18.62 8.92
CA GLY A 151 16.21 -19.26 8.74
C GLY A 151 15.12 -18.31 8.20
N ASP A 152 15.49 -17.15 7.69
CA ASP A 152 14.55 -16.21 7.12
C ASP A 152 14.13 -16.60 5.70
N CYS A 153 12.94 -16.18 5.27
CA CYS A 153 12.48 -16.41 3.92
C CYS A 153 13.19 -15.49 2.93
N MET A 154 13.89 -16.05 1.95
CA MET A 154 14.55 -15.26 0.90
C MET A 154 13.56 -14.34 0.17
N GLY A 155 12.37 -14.81 -0.14
CA GLY A 155 11.33 -14.03 -0.81
C GLY A 155 10.88 -12.81 -0.01
N CYS A 156 10.84 -12.89 1.32
CA CYS A 156 10.53 -11.75 2.18
C CYS A 156 11.74 -10.83 2.42
N HIS A 157 12.93 -11.39 2.41
CA HIS A 157 14.17 -10.66 2.71
C HIS A 157 14.60 -9.77 1.55
N PHE A 158 14.56 -10.28 0.31
CA PHE A 158 15.06 -9.56 -0.85
C PHE A 158 14.03 -8.58 -1.46
N ARG A 159 14.47 -7.34 -1.62
CA ARG A 159 13.72 -6.26 -2.27
C ARG A 159 14.46 -5.78 -3.51
N LYS A 160 13.71 -5.43 -4.56
CA LYS A 160 14.28 -4.81 -5.77
C LYS A 160 14.92 -3.47 -5.43
N GLN A 161 16.16 -3.29 -5.85
CA GLN A 161 16.85 -2.03 -5.66
C GLN A 161 16.12 -0.89 -6.42
N GLY A 162 15.93 0.23 -5.73
CA GLY A 162 15.29 1.43 -6.30
C GLY A 162 13.77 1.47 -6.13
N THR A 163 13.03 0.36 -6.31
CA THR A 163 11.56 0.35 -6.15
C THR A 163 11.12 -0.08 -4.74
N GLY A 164 11.93 -0.87 -4.05
CA GLY A 164 11.59 -1.48 -2.78
C GLY A 164 10.51 -2.55 -2.88
N GLU A 165 10.11 -2.95 -4.09
CA GLU A 165 9.17 -4.03 -4.32
C GLU A 165 9.77 -5.40 -3.96
N ASN A 166 8.90 -6.36 -3.61
CA ASN A 166 9.35 -7.73 -3.38
C ASN A 166 9.96 -8.32 -4.65
N ALA A 167 11.17 -8.92 -4.53
CA ALA A 167 11.90 -9.44 -5.68
C ALA A 167 11.30 -10.74 -6.26
N PHE A 168 10.57 -11.51 -5.44
CA PHE A 168 10.05 -12.85 -5.76
C PHE A 168 8.52 -12.90 -5.93
N GLY A 169 7.85 -11.73 -5.97
CA GLY A 169 6.40 -11.65 -6.06
C GLY A 169 5.70 -11.87 -4.71
N LEU A 170 4.37 -12.01 -4.75
CA LEU A 170 3.54 -12.02 -3.53
C LEU A 170 3.02 -13.40 -3.15
N ASP A 171 3.18 -14.40 -4.01
CA ASP A 171 2.59 -15.73 -3.82
C ASP A 171 3.14 -16.43 -2.57
N HIS A 172 4.43 -16.27 -2.28
CA HIS A 172 5.06 -16.84 -1.09
C HIS A 172 4.44 -16.31 0.23
N TYR A 173 3.90 -15.08 0.26
CA TYR A 173 3.18 -14.59 1.44
C TYR A 173 1.91 -15.41 1.71
N THR A 174 1.18 -15.81 0.66
CA THR A 174 -0.04 -16.60 0.83
C THR A 174 0.26 -18.01 1.34
N GLU A 175 1.43 -18.56 1.01
CA GLU A 175 1.94 -19.80 1.59
C GLU A 175 2.24 -19.63 3.07
N HIS A 176 2.94 -18.58 3.47
CA HIS A 176 3.20 -18.28 4.87
C HIS A 176 1.91 -18.12 5.69
N PHE A 177 0.85 -17.52 5.12
CA PHE A 177 -0.44 -17.40 5.80
C PHE A 177 -1.08 -18.77 6.04
N ARG A 178 -0.99 -19.66 5.05
CA ARG A 178 -1.53 -21.02 5.14
C ARG A 178 -0.76 -21.89 6.14
N GLU A 179 0.57 -21.80 6.10
CA GLU A 179 1.47 -22.61 6.92
C GLU A 179 1.72 -22.04 8.31
N LYS A 180 1.25 -20.82 8.56
CA LYS A 180 1.54 -20.03 9.78
C LYS A 180 3.06 -19.89 10.02
N TYR A 181 3.80 -19.75 8.94
CA TYR A 181 5.23 -19.50 9.02
C TYR A 181 5.48 -18.01 9.24
N TYR A 182 5.95 -17.64 10.42
CA TYR A 182 6.17 -16.27 10.86
C TYR A 182 7.58 -15.82 10.54
N VAL A 183 7.71 -15.09 9.44
CA VAL A 183 8.99 -14.69 8.84
C VAL A 183 9.59 -13.50 9.60
N PRO A 184 10.82 -13.61 10.16
CA PRO A 184 11.47 -12.54 10.92
C PRO A 184 11.63 -11.23 10.15
N SER A 185 12.12 -11.27 8.90
CA SER A 185 12.33 -10.07 8.06
C SER A 185 11.05 -9.31 7.72
N LEU A 186 9.88 -9.97 7.78
CA LEU A 186 8.60 -9.34 7.52
C LEU A 186 8.34 -8.16 8.46
N LEU A 187 8.63 -8.31 9.74
CA LEU A 187 8.47 -7.22 10.71
C LEU A 187 9.45 -6.09 10.46
N ASN A 188 10.69 -6.39 10.10
CA ASN A 188 11.68 -5.38 9.70
C ASN A 188 11.19 -4.57 8.50
N ASN A 189 10.71 -5.24 7.46
CA ASN A 189 10.15 -4.59 6.28
C ASN A 189 8.95 -3.71 6.63
N ALA A 190 8.06 -4.20 7.51
CA ALA A 190 6.91 -3.44 7.98
C ALA A 190 7.31 -2.18 8.76
N MET A 191 8.35 -2.25 9.61
CA MET A 191 8.89 -1.10 10.34
C MET A 191 9.55 -0.07 9.43
N GLN A 192 10.24 -0.50 8.37
CA GLN A 192 10.86 0.39 7.39
C GLN A 192 9.82 1.08 6.50
N HIS A 193 8.69 0.41 6.24
CA HIS A 193 7.59 0.95 5.43
C HIS A 193 6.88 2.13 6.13
N GLY A 194 6.91 2.22 7.46
CA GLY A 194 6.33 3.31 8.22
C GLY A 194 6.55 3.19 9.72
N ASP A 195 6.62 4.32 10.41
CA ASP A 195 6.74 4.34 11.88
C ASP A 195 5.42 3.95 12.52
N CYS A 196 5.24 2.64 12.72
CA CYS A 196 4.00 2.02 13.20
C CYS A 196 4.09 1.45 14.63
N LEU A 197 5.29 1.44 15.22
CA LEU A 197 5.55 0.90 16.56
C LEU A 197 6.06 1.99 17.50
N SER A 198 5.53 2.00 18.73
CA SER A 198 6.05 2.86 19.79
C SER A 198 7.47 2.45 20.22
N PRO A 199 8.27 3.36 20.79
CA PRO A 199 9.60 3.02 21.32
C PRO A 199 9.58 1.88 22.33
N ILE A 200 8.56 1.81 23.16
CA ILE A 200 8.37 0.73 24.14
C ILE A 200 8.25 -0.62 23.45
N VAL A 201 7.38 -0.73 22.42
CA VAL A 201 7.18 -1.98 21.69
C VAL A 201 8.44 -2.37 20.91
N LYS A 202 9.17 -1.41 20.34
CA LYS A 202 10.47 -1.66 19.70
C LYS A 202 11.50 -2.18 20.72
N GLY A 203 11.52 -1.65 21.94
CA GLY A 203 12.38 -2.13 23.03
C GLY A 203 12.07 -3.58 23.41
N ILE A 204 10.79 -3.94 23.55
CA ILE A 204 10.36 -5.32 23.85
C ILE A 204 10.81 -6.28 22.75
N ILE A 205 10.62 -5.91 21.44
CA ILE A 205 11.08 -6.72 20.30
C ILE A 205 12.59 -6.93 20.36
N GLY A 206 13.35 -5.86 20.61
CA GLY A 206 14.81 -5.95 20.77
C GLY A 206 15.23 -6.86 21.91
N GLY A 207 14.55 -6.82 23.03
CA GLY A 207 14.76 -7.72 24.16
C GLY A 207 14.51 -9.20 23.82
N ILE A 208 13.40 -9.48 23.14
CA ILE A 208 13.04 -10.84 22.67
C ILE A 208 14.14 -11.37 21.75
N TRP A 209 14.54 -10.60 20.74
CA TRP A 209 15.56 -10.99 19.77
C TRP A 209 16.98 -11.08 20.36
N ALA A 210 17.24 -10.39 21.47
CA ALA A 210 18.49 -10.52 22.21
C ALA A 210 18.48 -11.70 23.21
N GLY A 211 17.43 -12.53 23.22
CA GLY A 211 17.29 -13.63 24.19
C GLY A 211 17.03 -13.17 25.62
N LYS A 212 16.57 -11.94 25.80
CA LYS A 212 16.24 -11.32 27.11
C LYS A 212 14.77 -10.86 27.12
N PRO A 213 13.81 -11.77 26.99
CA PRO A 213 12.41 -11.39 26.98
C PRO A 213 12.02 -10.76 28.32
N GLU A 214 11.28 -9.69 28.28
CA GLU A 214 10.74 -9.05 29.46
C GLU A 214 9.67 -9.97 30.09
N GLN A 215 9.94 -10.51 31.27
CA GLN A 215 9.14 -11.59 31.87
C GLN A 215 7.74 -11.16 32.31
N ASN A 216 7.52 -9.86 32.52
CA ASN A 216 6.23 -9.36 33.00
C ASN A 216 5.83 -8.08 32.26
N ILE A 217 5.24 -8.26 31.07
CA ILE A 217 4.73 -7.11 30.30
C ILE A 217 3.29 -6.71 30.70
N GLY A 218 2.61 -7.50 31.55
CA GLY A 218 1.30 -7.15 32.10
C GLY A 218 0.34 -6.53 31.07
N TRP A 219 -0.12 -5.30 31.33
CA TRP A 219 -1.00 -4.55 30.44
C TRP A 219 -0.37 -4.21 29.06
N LEU A 220 0.95 -4.23 28.94
CA LEU A 220 1.64 -4.01 27.67
C LEU A 220 1.43 -5.13 26.66
N LYS A 221 1.01 -6.32 27.09
CA LYS A 221 0.75 -7.47 26.19
C LYS A 221 -0.24 -7.12 25.09
N ASP A 222 -1.38 -6.55 25.43
CA ASP A 222 -2.42 -6.19 24.46
C ASP A 222 -1.96 -5.03 23.56
N VAL A 223 -1.21 -4.09 24.11
CA VAL A 223 -0.61 -2.98 23.34
C VAL A 223 0.39 -3.52 22.34
N PHE A 224 1.25 -4.45 22.75
CA PHE A 224 2.23 -5.10 21.89
C PHE A 224 1.55 -5.84 20.73
N ILE A 225 0.64 -6.77 21.02
CA ILE A 225 -0.08 -7.57 20.01
C ILE A 225 -0.80 -6.64 19.05
N ARG A 226 -1.50 -5.61 19.53
CA ARG A 226 -2.23 -4.66 18.69
C ARG A 226 -1.29 -3.86 17.78
N GLN A 227 -0.18 -3.35 18.28
CA GLN A 227 0.74 -2.54 17.47
C GLN A 227 1.47 -3.38 16.43
N VAL A 228 2.04 -4.53 16.82
CA VAL A 228 2.75 -5.42 15.91
C VAL A 228 1.81 -5.94 14.81
N SER A 229 0.63 -6.46 15.19
CA SER A 229 -0.34 -6.95 14.20
C SER A 229 -0.86 -5.84 13.28
N SER A 230 -1.07 -4.62 13.80
CA SER A 230 -1.46 -3.47 12.97
C SER A 230 -0.36 -3.08 12.00
N CYS A 231 0.90 -3.08 12.43
CA CYS A 231 2.06 -2.76 11.60
C CYS A 231 2.17 -3.74 10.41
N ILE A 232 2.20 -5.03 10.69
CA ILE A 232 2.25 -6.10 9.68
C ILE A 232 1.03 -6.06 8.76
N THR A 233 -0.17 -5.86 9.32
CA THR A 233 -1.40 -5.76 8.51
C THR A 233 -1.35 -4.61 7.52
N LYS A 234 -0.88 -3.43 7.94
CA LYS A 234 -0.76 -2.25 7.07
C LYS A 234 0.24 -2.50 5.94
N PHE A 235 1.38 -3.08 6.29
CA PHE A 235 2.43 -3.43 5.34
C PHE A 235 1.92 -4.43 4.29
N LEU A 236 1.41 -5.58 4.73
CA LEU A 236 0.92 -6.62 3.81
C LEU A 236 -0.25 -6.14 2.96
N LYS A 237 -1.20 -5.38 3.53
CA LYS A 237 -2.27 -4.78 2.71
C LYS A 237 -1.73 -3.87 1.61
N HIS A 238 -0.68 -3.09 1.90
CA HIS A 238 -0.03 -2.26 0.90
C HIS A 238 0.63 -3.12 -0.19
N GLU A 239 1.40 -4.16 0.20
CA GLU A 239 2.03 -5.07 -0.76
C GLU A 239 1.01 -5.70 -1.73
N PHE A 240 -0.15 -6.13 -1.22
CA PHE A 240 -1.22 -6.71 -2.01
C PHE A 240 -2.16 -5.67 -2.67
N GLY A 241 -1.86 -4.37 -2.59
CA GLY A 241 -2.71 -3.32 -3.16
C GLY A 241 -4.12 -3.25 -2.56
N LEU A 242 -4.32 -3.74 -1.33
CA LEU A 242 -5.60 -3.67 -0.63
C LEU A 242 -5.78 -2.32 0.04
N ALA A 243 -7.04 -1.85 0.14
CA ALA A 243 -7.36 -0.61 0.85
C ALA A 243 -7.01 -0.71 2.35
N ARG A 244 -6.58 0.42 2.91
CA ARG A 244 -6.32 0.61 4.34
C ARG A 244 -7.62 0.66 5.14
#